data_4dca3e0e08424f1807fff6be683b6245
#
_entry.id   4dca3e0e08424f1807fff6be683b6245
#
_cell.length_a   1.000
_cell.length_b   1.000
_cell.length_c   1.000
_cell.angle_alpha   90.00
_cell.angle_beta   90.00
_cell.angle_gamma   90.00
#
_symmetry.space_group_name_H-M   'P 1'
#
loop_
_entity.id
_entity.type
_entity.pdbx_description
1 polymer ?
#
loop_
_entity_poly.entity_id
_entity_poly.type
_entity_poly.pdbx_seq_one_letter_code
_entity_poly.pdbx_strand_id
1 'polypeptide(L)'
;MKTQIAVNVGKGFCMSEEFAVDDIDMAIVKQLRENGRATNQQVADNLDLTAATVSARIRRMEDANKLRVIAVSDFAAHGFNVLMEVAIEVDGRPSSEVAEELAEFPEVFAAHLVTGRYDIDLLVALHDFDDLSDLLLNKFSQVRGIRSMMPAIAVDVIKYEFDVAPIEAREVL
;
A
#
# COMPACT_ATOMS: atom_id res chain seq x y z
N MET A 1 -8.09 1.60 -18.06
CA MET A 1 -7.61 2.15 -16.78
C MET A 1 -8.59 1.68 -15.71
N LYS A 2 -8.22 0.67 -14.92
CA LYS A 2 -9.05 0.21 -13.81
C LYS A 2 -8.76 1.12 -12.62
N THR A 3 -9.78 1.69 -12.01
CA THR A 3 -9.66 2.42 -10.74
C THR A 3 -9.68 1.37 -9.63
N GLN A 4 -8.63 1.29 -8.85
CA GLN A 4 -8.54 0.40 -7.69
C GLN A 4 -8.64 1.23 -6.42
N ILE A 5 -9.22 0.64 -5.39
CA ILE A 5 -9.28 1.23 -4.06
C ILE A 5 -8.33 0.45 -3.18
N ALA A 6 -7.31 1.11 -2.65
CA ALA A 6 -6.41 0.52 -1.68
C ALA A 6 -6.93 0.77 -0.27
N VAL A 7 -7.03 -0.28 0.52
CA VAL A 7 -7.22 -0.16 1.96
C VAL A 7 -5.84 0.02 2.58
N ASN A 8 -5.62 1.14 3.24
CA ASN A 8 -4.33 1.46 3.85
C ASN A 8 -4.08 0.56 5.08
N VAL A 9 -3.08 -0.31 4.99
CA VAL A 9 -2.55 -1.10 6.11
C VAL A 9 -1.36 -0.34 6.73
N GLY A 10 -1.47 0.98 6.85
CA GLY A 10 -0.37 1.83 7.24
C GLY A 10 -0.46 2.37 8.67
N LYS A 11 0.65 2.25 9.36
CA LYS A 11 1.05 2.75 10.69
C LYS A 11 0.42 2.06 11.89
N GLY A 12 1.10 0.99 12.33
CA GLY A 12 1.11 0.53 13.71
C GLY A 12 -0.24 0.01 14.20
N PHE A 13 -0.26 -1.21 14.65
CA PHE A 13 -1.28 -1.76 15.53
C PHE A 13 -1.30 -0.95 16.84
N CYS A 14 -1.74 0.30 16.75
CA CYS A 14 -2.03 1.16 17.87
C CYS A 14 -3.55 1.12 18.07
N MET A 15 -4.00 0.63 19.21
CA MET A 15 -5.40 0.69 19.66
C MET A 15 -5.77 2.17 19.91
N SER A 16 -5.99 2.92 18.83
CA SER A 16 -6.70 4.18 18.90
C SER A 16 -8.20 3.90 18.78
N GLU A 17 -9.04 4.69 19.45
CA GLU A 17 -10.49 4.56 19.50
C GLU A 17 -11.10 4.02 18.21
N GLU A 18 -11.82 2.92 18.34
CA GLU A 18 -12.33 2.08 17.27
C GLU A 18 -13.24 2.88 16.32
N PHE A 19 -12.69 3.36 15.21
CA PHE A 19 -13.51 3.70 14.07
C PHE A 19 -14.10 2.39 13.54
N ALA A 20 -15.33 2.07 13.94
CA ALA A 20 -16.05 0.92 13.44
C ALA A 20 -16.61 1.24 12.03
N VAL A 21 -16.18 0.45 11.05
CA VAL A 21 -16.79 0.42 9.71
C VAL A 21 -18.09 -0.36 9.84
N ASP A 22 -19.23 0.25 9.51
CA ASP A 22 -20.54 -0.41 9.54
C ASP A 22 -20.90 -1.05 8.17
N ASP A 23 -22.03 -1.79 8.15
CA ASP A 23 -22.48 -2.51 6.94
C ASP A 23 -22.74 -1.56 5.76
N ILE A 24 -23.18 -0.33 6.02
CA ILE A 24 -23.43 0.68 4.99
C ILE A 24 -22.09 1.16 4.43
N ASP A 25 -21.09 1.40 5.27
CA ASP A 25 -19.75 1.76 4.85
C ASP A 25 -19.14 0.66 3.97
N MET A 26 -19.31 -0.61 4.37
CA MET A 26 -18.87 -1.77 3.57
C MET A 26 -19.58 -1.85 2.22
N ALA A 27 -20.89 -1.58 2.17
CA ALA A 27 -21.64 -1.55 0.93
C ALA A 27 -21.16 -0.42 0.00
N ILE A 28 -20.87 0.77 0.54
CA ILE A 28 -20.28 1.89 -0.22
C ILE A 28 -18.92 1.49 -0.79
N VAL A 29 -18.03 0.92 0.02
CA VAL A 29 -16.71 0.46 -0.41
C VAL A 29 -16.82 -0.57 -1.52
N LYS A 30 -17.77 -1.53 -1.41
CA LYS A 30 -18.02 -2.53 -2.45
C LYS A 30 -18.42 -1.88 -3.79
N GLN A 31 -19.34 -0.93 -3.77
CA GLN A 31 -19.76 -0.20 -4.99
C GLN A 31 -18.58 0.55 -5.64
N LEU A 32 -17.75 1.21 -4.84
CA LEU A 32 -16.58 1.92 -5.33
C LEU A 32 -15.52 0.96 -5.88
N ARG A 33 -15.35 -0.24 -5.32
CA ARG A 33 -14.44 -1.28 -5.86
C ARG A 33 -14.92 -1.80 -7.21
N GLU A 34 -16.22 -2.04 -7.36
CA GLU A 34 -16.82 -2.47 -8.63
C GLU A 34 -16.73 -1.39 -9.71
N ASN A 35 -16.96 -0.14 -9.31
CA ASN A 35 -16.86 1.03 -10.19
C ASN A 35 -16.27 2.25 -9.46
N GLY A 36 -14.96 2.39 -9.49
CA GLY A 36 -14.24 3.51 -8.88
C GLY A 36 -14.52 4.89 -9.51
N ARG A 37 -15.35 4.96 -10.57
CA ARG A 37 -15.85 6.20 -11.15
C ARG A 37 -17.31 6.46 -10.82
N ALA A 38 -17.93 5.63 -9.97
CA ALA A 38 -19.30 5.86 -9.54
C ALA A 38 -19.40 7.21 -8.82
N THR A 39 -20.40 8.00 -9.20
CA THR A 39 -20.70 9.24 -8.48
C THR A 39 -21.41 8.92 -7.16
N ASN A 40 -21.33 9.83 -6.19
CA ASN A 40 -22.04 9.66 -4.90
C ASN A 40 -23.55 9.48 -5.13
N GLN A 41 -24.12 10.07 -6.18
CA GLN A 41 -25.52 9.88 -6.54
C GLN A 41 -25.80 8.43 -7.00
N GLN A 42 -24.95 7.89 -7.88
CA GLN A 42 -25.11 6.50 -8.34
C GLN A 42 -24.98 5.49 -7.20
N VAL A 43 -24.02 5.70 -6.28
CA VAL A 43 -23.88 4.86 -5.10
C VAL A 43 -25.09 4.99 -4.18
N ALA A 44 -25.61 6.21 -4.00
CA ALA A 44 -26.77 6.50 -3.19
C ALA A 44 -28.03 5.80 -3.74
N ASP A 45 -28.26 5.90 -5.06
CA ASP A 45 -29.40 5.27 -5.73
C ASP A 45 -29.36 3.73 -5.60
N ASN A 46 -28.15 3.13 -5.67
CA ASN A 46 -28.00 1.68 -5.52
C ASN A 46 -28.19 1.17 -4.08
N LEU A 47 -27.96 2.04 -3.08
CA LEU A 47 -28.02 1.67 -1.66
C LEU A 47 -29.24 2.26 -0.93
N ASP A 48 -30.15 2.91 -1.65
CA ASP A 48 -31.34 3.58 -1.10
C ASP A 48 -30.99 4.65 -0.06
N LEU A 49 -29.95 5.45 -0.36
CA LEU A 49 -29.40 6.53 0.47
C LEU A 49 -29.50 7.88 -0.23
N THR A 50 -29.07 8.93 0.46
CA THR A 50 -28.85 10.23 -0.17
C THR A 50 -27.38 10.40 -0.57
N ALA A 51 -27.12 11.16 -1.65
CA ALA A 51 -25.75 11.47 -2.07
C ALA A 51 -24.95 12.21 -0.98
N ALA A 52 -25.63 13.02 -0.16
CA ALA A 52 -25.01 13.68 1.00
C ALA A 52 -24.56 12.68 2.07
N THR A 53 -25.36 11.66 2.34
CA THR A 53 -25.02 10.59 3.29
C THR A 53 -23.80 9.81 2.78
N VAL A 54 -23.78 9.42 1.50
CA VAL A 54 -22.65 8.71 0.88
C VAL A 54 -21.39 9.55 0.97
N SER A 55 -21.45 10.83 0.59
CA SER A 55 -20.30 11.75 0.65
C SER A 55 -19.75 11.90 2.07
N ALA A 56 -20.63 12.07 3.07
CA ALA A 56 -20.23 12.20 4.47
C ALA A 56 -19.54 10.92 5.00
N ARG A 57 -20.06 9.74 4.62
CA ARG A 57 -19.48 8.46 5.02
C ARG A 57 -18.11 8.20 4.36
N ILE A 58 -17.96 8.49 3.07
CA ILE A 58 -16.68 8.38 2.38
C ILE A 58 -15.64 9.27 3.07
N ARG A 59 -15.96 10.56 3.28
CA ARG A 59 -15.05 11.49 3.97
C ARG A 59 -14.67 10.99 5.35
N ARG A 60 -15.63 10.51 6.14
CA ARG A 60 -15.38 9.95 7.47
C ARG A 60 -14.39 8.78 7.43
N MET A 61 -14.53 7.89 6.44
CA MET A 61 -13.59 6.77 6.25
C MET A 61 -12.22 7.23 5.77
N GLU A 62 -12.15 8.25 4.91
CA GLU A 62 -10.90 8.86 4.43
C GLU A 62 -10.16 9.55 5.57
N ASP A 63 -10.86 10.37 6.37
CA ASP A 63 -10.28 11.08 7.52
C ASP A 63 -9.75 10.10 8.58
N ALA A 64 -10.40 8.93 8.73
CA ALA A 64 -9.95 7.86 9.62
C ALA A 64 -8.87 6.95 8.98
N ASN A 65 -8.38 7.24 7.77
CA ASN A 65 -7.46 6.41 7.00
C ASN A 65 -7.93 4.95 6.78
N LYS A 66 -9.25 4.72 6.73
CA LYS A 66 -9.86 3.40 6.46
C LYS A 66 -10.21 3.20 4.98
N LEU A 67 -10.29 4.28 4.21
CA LEU A 67 -10.55 4.27 2.78
C LEU A 67 -9.64 5.28 2.09
N ARG A 68 -9.17 4.92 0.90
CA ARG A 68 -8.54 5.84 -0.06
C ARG A 68 -8.97 5.45 -1.46
N VAL A 69 -9.48 6.40 -2.21
CA VAL A 69 -9.76 6.22 -3.65
C VAL A 69 -8.54 6.64 -4.43
N ILE A 70 -7.92 5.71 -5.14
CA ILE A 70 -6.71 5.95 -5.93
C ILE A 70 -6.91 5.48 -7.37
N ALA A 71 -6.20 6.10 -8.30
CA ALA A 71 -6.01 5.56 -9.64
C ALA A 71 -4.74 4.72 -9.66
N VAL A 72 -4.83 3.50 -10.17
CA VAL A 72 -3.68 2.62 -10.35
C VAL A 72 -3.33 2.58 -11.83
N SER A 73 -2.06 2.74 -12.12
CA SER A 73 -1.50 2.59 -13.47
C SER A 73 -0.40 1.52 -13.42
N ASP A 74 -0.14 0.91 -14.56
CA ASP A 74 0.93 -0.08 -14.70
C ASP A 74 2.30 0.60 -14.52
N PHE A 75 3.22 -0.05 -13.80
CA PHE A 75 4.59 0.42 -13.63
C PHE A 75 5.30 0.60 -14.97
N ALA A 76 5.14 -0.34 -15.90
CA ALA A 76 5.75 -0.27 -17.22
C ALA A 76 5.23 0.92 -18.04
N ALA A 77 3.97 1.33 -17.86
CA ALA A 77 3.41 2.52 -18.50
C ALA A 77 4.10 3.83 -18.05
N HIS A 78 4.80 3.80 -16.92
CA HIS A 78 5.60 4.90 -16.38
C HIS A 78 7.12 4.68 -16.54
N GLY A 79 7.51 3.67 -17.33
CA GLY A 79 8.91 3.37 -17.62
C GLY A 79 9.64 2.57 -16.54
N PHE A 80 8.95 2.09 -15.51
CA PHE A 80 9.54 1.20 -14.52
C PHE A 80 9.52 -0.24 -15.05
N ASN A 81 10.69 -0.75 -15.40
CA ASN A 81 10.86 -2.06 -16.04
C ASN A 81 11.49 -3.10 -15.11
N VAL A 82 12.02 -2.69 -13.96
CA VAL A 82 12.65 -3.57 -12.97
C VAL A 82 11.90 -3.45 -11.66
N LEU A 83 11.29 -4.54 -11.22
CA LEU A 83 10.75 -4.68 -9.86
C LEU A 83 11.70 -5.53 -9.04
N MET A 84 11.96 -5.09 -7.82
CA MET A 84 12.91 -5.75 -6.94
C MET A 84 12.38 -5.76 -5.50
N GLU A 85 12.59 -6.87 -4.82
CA GLU A 85 12.47 -6.99 -3.38
C GLU A 85 13.86 -6.87 -2.75
N VAL A 86 13.98 -6.11 -1.66
CA VAL A 86 15.25 -5.99 -0.92
C VAL A 86 15.00 -6.31 0.54
N ALA A 87 15.46 -7.48 0.95
CA ALA A 87 15.43 -7.90 2.35
C ALA A 87 16.68 -7.37 3.07
N ILE A 88 16.51 -6.75 4.24
CA ILE A 88 17.55 -6.03 4.97
C ILE A 88 17.66 -6.54 6.41
N GLU A 89 18.90 -6.84 6.82
CA GLU A 89 19.26 -7.04 8.23
C GLU A 89 19.78 -5.72 8.80
N VAL A 90 19.30 -5.34 9.99
CA VAL A 90 19.69 -4.09 10.67
C VAL A 90 20.53 -4.41 11.90
N ASP A 91 21.53 -3.58 12.19
CA ASP A 91 22.35 -3.67 13.38
C ASP A 91 22.67 -2.28 13.93
N GLY A 92 22.68 -2.15 15.26
CA GLY A 92 23.10 -0.94 15.97
C GLY A 92 22.11 0.24 15.95
N ARG A 93 20.95 0.08 15.29
CA ARG A 93 19.85 1.07 15.26
C ARG A 93 18.48 0.38 15.32
N PRO A 94 17.40 1.08 15.74
CA PRO A 94 16.04 0.57 15.57
C PRO A 94 15.69 0.35 14.10
N SER A 95 15.15 -0.83 13.77
CA SER A 95 14.76 -1.17 12.38
C SER A 95 13.71 -0.22 11.82
N SER A 96 12.83 0.34 12.68
CA SER A 96 11.84 1.34 12.27
C SER A 96 12.45 2.62 11.73
N GLU A 97 13.52 3.13 12.38
CA GLU A 97 14.21 4.35 11.93
C GLU A 97 14.91 4.13 10.58
N VAL A 98 15.54 2.95 10.42
CA VAL A 98 16.18 2.58 9.15
C VAL A 98 15.16 2.42 8.04
N ALA A 99 14.01 1.80 8.34
CA ALA A 99 12.92 1.64 7.38
C ALA A 99 12.30 2.98 6.96
N GLU A 100 12.13 3.92 7.90
CA GLU A 100 11.64 5.28 7.60
C GLU A 100 12.63 6.04 6.69
N GLU A 101 13.93 5.95 6.96
CA GLU A 101 14.98 6.56 6.13
C GLU A 101 15.01 5.96 4.72
N LEU A 102 14.88 4.64 4.60
CA LEU A 102 14.81 3.96 3.31
C LEU A 102 13.53 4.26 2.53
N ALA A 103 12.42 4.47 3.21
CA ALA A 103 11.14 4.83 2.59
C ALA A 103 11.12 6.24 1.97
N GLU A 104 12.09 7.10 2.28
CA GLU A 104 12.24 8.43 1.66
C GLU A 104 12.80 8.37 0.23
N PHE A 105 13.42 7.24 -0.18
CA PHE A 105 13.91 7.09 -1.54
C PHE A 105 12.74 6.91 -2.51
N PRO A 106 12.67 7.67 -3.61
CA PRO A 106 11.56 7.64 -4.55
C PRO A 106 11.39 6.29 -5.27
N GLU A 107 12.46 5.50 -5.34
CA GLU A 107 12.47 4.16 -5.92
C GLU A 107 11.75 3.14 -5.01
N VAL A 108 11.62 3.43 -3.71
CA VAL A 108 10.96 2.57 -2.73
C VAL A 108 9.46 2.87 -2.69
N PHE A 109 8.64 1.98 -3.21
CA PHE A 109 7.19 2.17 -3.19
C PHE A 109 6.49 1.43 -2.05
N ALA A 110 7.19 0.53 -1.35
CA ALA A 110 6.71 -0.08 -0.11
C ALA A 110 7.87 -0.45 0.81
N ALA A 111 7.68 -0.26 2.12
CA ALA A 111 8.62 -0.65 3.17
C ALA A 111 7.86 -1.33 4.31
N HIS A 112 8.31 -2.50 4.71
CA HIS A 112 7.68 -3.30 5.75
C HIS A 112 8.70 -3.66 6.84
N LEU A 113 8.30 -3.56 8.10
CA LEU A 113 9.00 -4.25 9.18
C LEU A 113 8.51 -5.69 9.20
N VAL A 114 9.43 -6.63 9.16
CA VAL A 114 9.12 -8.06 9.08
C VAL A 114 9.71 -8.82 10.26
N THR A 115 9.16 -10.00 10.50
CA THR A 115 9.70 -10.93 11.51
C THR A 115 10.42 -12.07 10.82
N GLY A 116 11.51 -12.56 11.42
CA GLY A 116 12.26 -13.70 10.90
C GLY A 116 13.74 -13.38 10.80
N ARG A 117 14.36 -13.76 9.68
CA ARG A 117 15.79 -13.55 9.45
C ARG A 117 16.12 -12.09 9.18
N TYR A 118 15.27 -11.40 8.42
CA TYR A 118 15.43 -10.01 8.06
C TYR A 118 14.54 -9.13 8.93
N ASP A 119 14.89 -7.85 9.05
CA ASP A 119 14.19 -6.85 9.85
C ASP A 119 13.27 -5.98 8.98
N ILE A 120 13.69 -5.72 7.73
CA ILE A 120 12.98 -4.86 6.78
C ILE A 120 12.88 -5.57 5.45
N ASP A 121 11.74 -5.39 4.79
CA ASP A 121 11.49 -5.81 3.42
C ASP A 121 11.00 -4.61 2.60
N LEU A 122 11.69 -4.31 1.50
CA LEU A 122 11.39 -3.20 0.60
C LEU A 122 10.92 -3.72 -0.74
N LEU A 123 9.91 -3.05 -1.31
CA LEU A 123 9.56 -3.19 -2.72
C LEU A 123 10.07 -1.95 -3.47
N VAL A 124 10.86 -2.19 -4.49
CA VAL A 124 11.58 -1.16 -5.25
C VAL A 124 11.23 -1.28 -6.73
N ALA A 125 11.03 -0.13 -7.37
CA ALA A 125 10.82 -0.04 -8.81
C ALA A 125 11.89 0.84 -9.44
N LEU A 126 12.55 0.34 -10.50
CA LEU A 126 13.60 1.04 -11.24
C LEU A 126 13.24 1.13 -12.73
N HIS A 127 13.78 2.12 -13.40
CA HIS A 127 13.58 2.27 -14.84
C HIS A 127 14.37 1.22 -15.62
N ASP A 128 15.61 0.96 -15.23
CA ASP A 128 16.46 -0.05 -15.84
C ASP A 128 17.45 -0.68 -14.85
N PHE A 129 18.25 -1.63 -15.32
CA PHE A 129 19.26 -2.31 -14.52
C PHE A 129 20.47 -1.44 -14.17
N ASP A 130 20.73 -0.37 -14.91
CA ASP A 130 21.86 0.52 -14.64
C ASP A 130 21.61 1.29 -13.34
N ASP A 131 20.35 1.62 -13.01
CA ASP A 131 19.95 2.27 -11.76
C ASP A 131 20.18 1.39 -10.52
N LEU A 132 20.22 0.07 -10.69
CA LEU A 132 20.39 -0.89 -9.59
C LEU A 132 21.69 -0.67 -8.81
N SER A 133 22.80 -0.52 -9.53
CA SER A 133 24.10 -0.34 -8.90
C SER A 133 24.16 0.97 -8.12
N ASP A 134 23.60 2.05 -8.68
CA ASP A 134 23.54 3.34 -8.00
C ASP A 134 22.71 3.27 -6.73
N LEU A 135 21.52 2.66 -6.81
CA LEU A 135 20.64 2.52 -5.65
C LEU A 135 21.30 1.74 -4.51
N LEU A 136 21.84 0.56 -4.81
CA LEU A 136 22.39 -0.31 -3.77
C LEU A 136 23.72 0.18 -3.21
N LEU A 137 24.65 0.63 -4.11
CA LEU A 137 26.02 0.93 -3.72
C LEU A 137 26.24 2.40 -3.33
N ASN A 138 25.43 3.33 -3.86
CA ASN A 138 25.61 4.76 -3.59
C ASN A 138 24.52 5.35 -2.70
N LYS A 139 23.29 4.83 -2.75
CA LYS A 139 22.17 5.34 -1.95
C LYS A 139 21.97 4.50 -0.69
N PHE A 140 21.54 3.25 -0.81
CA PHE A 140 21.23 2.40 0.35
C PHE A 140 22.43 2.13 1.24
N SER A 141 23.64 1.97 0.67
CA SER A 141 24.88 1.79 1.44
C SER A 141 25.22 2.97 2.35
N GLN A 142 24.68 4.15 2.12
CA GLN A 142 24.90 5.34 2.96
C GLN A 142 23.98 5.36 4.20
N VAL A 143 22.91 4.55 4.20
CA VAL A 143 21.99 4.44 5.33
C VAL A 143 22.68 3.66 6.45
N ARG A 144 22.87 4.32 7.59
CA ARG A 144 23.54 3.69 8.75
C ARG A 144 22.62 2.64 9.37
N GLY A 145 23.23 1.57 9.87
CA GLY A 145 22.51 0.50 10.55
C GLY A 145 22.13 -0.67 9.64
N ILE A 146 22.39 -0.58 8.34
CA ILE A 146 22.24 -1.73 7.44
C ILE A 146 23.45 -2.65 7.65
N ARG A 147 23.17 -3.88 8.09
CA ARG A 147 24.17 -4.95 8.24
C ARG A 147 24.36 -5.72 6.94
N SER A 148 23.26 -6.08 6.30
CA SER A 148 23.28 -6.78 5.01
C SER A 148 22.02 -6.46 4.21
N MET A 149 22.15 -6.56 2.89
CA MET A 149 21.05 -6.41 1.92
C MET A 149 21.03 -7.63 1.01
N MET A 150 19.82 -8.15 0.76
CA MET A 150 19.58 -9.27 -0.16
C MET A 150 18.59 -8.79 -1.23
N PRO A 151 19.06 -8.24 -2.35
CA PRO A 151 18.18 -7.87 -3.46
C PRO A 151 17.72 -9.12 -4.22
N ALA A 152 16.44 -9.16 -4.58
CA ALA A 152 15.83 -10.19 -5.41
C ALA A 152 15.01 -9.52 -6.51
N ILE A 153 15.41 -9.72 -7.77
CA ILE A 153 14.75 -9.13 -8.92
C ILE A 153 13.59 -10.02 -9.36
N ALA A 154 12.41 -9.44 -9.54
CA ALA A 154 11.26 -10.14 -10.09
C ALA A 154 11.50 -10.43 -11.58
N VAL A 155 11.64 -11.72 -11.92
CA VAL A 155 11.82 -12.16 -13.32
C VAL A 155 10.51 -12.23 -14.09
N ASP A 156 9.40 -12.42 -13.39
CA ASP A 156 8.04 -12.40 -13.93
C ASP A 156 7.05 -12.06 -12.80
N VAL A 157 5.99 -11.33 -13.14
CA VAL A 157 4.92 -10.96 -12.21
C VAL A 157 3.67 -11.76 -12.55
N ILE A 158 3.49 -12.87 -11.88
CA ILE A 158 2.35 -13.76 -12.12
C ILE A 158 1.03 -13.11 -11.69
N LYS A 159 1.06 -12.32 -10.58
CA LYS A 159 -0.10 -11.62 -10.05
C LYS A 159 0.33 -10.42 -9.25
N TYR A 160 -0.29 -9.29 -9.54
CA TYR A 160 -0.15 -8.07 -8.76
C TYR A 160 -1.51 -7.38 -8.65
N GLU A 161 -2.19 -7.59 -7.53
CA GLU A 161 -3.51 -7.00 -7.26
C GLU A 161 -3.41 -6.14 -6.00
N PHE A 162 -3.84 -4.89 -6.09
CA PHE A 162 -3.84 -3.95 -4.96
C PHE A 162 -5.14 -3.98 -4.14
N ASP A 163 -6.17 -4.69 -4.59
CA ASP A 163 -7.48 -4.81 -3.94
C ASP A 163 -7.59 -6.05 -3.05
N VAL A 164 -6.53 -6.32 -2.31
CA VAL A 164 -6.32 -7.60 -1.62
C VAL A 164 -6.89 -7.72 -0.21
N ALA A 165 -7.57 -6.74 0.33
CA ALA A 165 -8.30 -6.98 1.57
C ALA A 165 -9.59 -7.75 1.25
N PRO A 166 -9.73 -9.03 1.64
CA PRO A 166 -11.00 -9.72 1.53
C PRO A 166 -11.99 -8.98 2.43
N ILE A 167 -12.94 -8.27 1.79
CA ILE A 167 -14.06 -7.67 2.49
C ILE A 167 -15.15 -8.75 2.53
N GLU A 168 -14.90 -9.81 3.25
CA GLU A 168 -15.94 -10.74 3.67
C GLU A 168 -16.28 -10.41 5.13
N ALA A 169 -17.55 -10.18 5.38
CA ALA A 169 -18.04 -10.10 6.76
C ALA A 169 -17.61 -11.40 7.47
N ARG A 170 -16.78 -11.29 8.50
CA ARG A 170 -16.59 -12.42 9.40
C ARG A 170 -17.95 -12.75 9.99
N GLU A 171 -18.51 -13.90 9.62
CA GLU A 171 -19.56 -14.49 10.43
C GLU A 171 -18.97 -14.68 11.83
N VAL A 172 -19.45 -13.86 12.76
CA VAL A 172 -19.13 -14.03 14.18
C VAL A 172 -19.91 -15.26 14.64
N LEU A 173 -19.21 -16.38 14.77
CA LEU A 173 -19.69 -17.59 15.45
C LEU A 173 -19.89 -17.32 16.94
#